data_8057a639653a517033cefc85c2ef341d
#
_entry.id   8057a639653a517033cefc85c2ef341d
#
_cell.length_a   1.000
_cell.length_b   1.000
_cell.length_c   1.000
_cell.angle_alpha   90.00
_cell.angle_beta   90.00
_cell.angle_gamma   90.00
#
_symmetry.space_group_name_H-M   'P 1'
#
loop_
_entity.id
_entity.type
_entity.pdbx_description
1 polymer ?
#
loop_
_entity_poly.entity_id
_entity_poly.type
_entity_poly.pdbx_seq_one_letter_code
_entity_poly.pdbx_strand_id
1 'polypeptide(L)'
;RLIEAIKNKVIQLIHHSNPSDRKFNWSTILSEELHYEYNYLSNLFSSVVGITLEQYIIRQKIERVKELLFYDELNLSEIANSMGYSSVAHLSGQFKKVTGLTPSELKKSRSIDQQRKPLDGIS
;
A
#
# COMPACT_ATOMS: atom_id res chain seq x y z
N ARG A 1 -20.03 -7.46 -6.68
CA ARG A 1 -19.40 -8.78 -6.70
C ARG A 1 -18.06 -8.77 -7.41
N LEU A 2 -18.00 -8.26 -8.64
CA LEU A 2 -16.72 -8.10 -9.33
C LEU A 2 -15.83 -7.07 -8.61
N ILE A 3 -16.44 -6.04 -8.04
CA ILE A 3 -15.71 -5.03 -7.26
C ILE A 3 -15.00 -5.71 -6.08
N GLU A 4 -15.67 -6.60 -5.38
CA GLU A 4 -15.07 -7.32 -4.26
C GLU A 4 -13.92 -8.22 -4.74
N ALA A 5 -14.08 -8.85 -5.91
CA ALA A 5 -13.03 -9.68 -6.48
C ALA A 5 -11.80 -8.84 -6.82
N ILE A 6 -11.99 -7.63 -7.36
CA ILE A 6 -10.89 -6.72 -7.65
C ILE A 6 -10.17 -6.36 -6.36
N LYS A 7 -10.91 -5.92 -5.34
CA LYS A 7 -10.34 -5.51 -4.06
C LYS A 7 -9.58 -6.65 -3.40
N ASN A 8 -10.17 -7.83 -3.37
CA ASN A 8 -9.55 -9.00 -2.75
C ASN A 8 -8.26 -9.38 -3.45
N LYS A 9 -8.24 -9.32 -4.79
CA LYS A 9 -7.03 -9.66 -5.53
C LYS A 9 -5.92 -8.64 -5.27
N VAL A 10 -6.25 -7.36 -5.24
CA VAL A 10 -5.26 -6.31 -4.94
C VAL A 10 -4.68 -6.52 -3.54
N ILE A 11 -5.53 -6.75 -2.55
CA ILE A 11 -5.09 -6.95 -1.17
C ILE A 11 -4.21 -8.20 -1.07
N GLN A 12 -4.62 -9.29 -1.71
CA GLN A 12 -3.87 -10.54 -1.70
C GLN A 12 -2.47 -10.33 -2.28
N LEU A 13 -2.38 -9.66 -3.41
CA LEU A 13 -1.09 -9.46 -4.08
C LEU A 13 -0.16 -8.55 -3.30
N ILE A 14 -0.72 -7.53 -2.64
CA ILE A 14 0.10 -6.59 -1.88
C ILE A 14 0.55 -7.17 -0.55
N HIS A 15 -0.34 -7.85 0.17
CA HIS A 15 -0.09 -8.26 1.55
C HIS A 15 0.39 -9.70 1.68
N HIS A 16 0.15 -10.55 0.69
CA HIS A 16 0.41 -11.99 0.83
C HIS A 16 1.32 -12.58 -0.23
N SER A 17 1.75 -11.80 -1.23
CA SER A 17 2.64 -12.35 -2.25
C SER A 17 4.09 -12.18 -1.84
N ASN A 18 4.96 -12.95 -2.50
CA ASN A 18 6.39 -12.92 -2.27
C ASN A 18 6.96 -11.56 -2.70
N PRO A 19 7.84 -10.95 -1.90
CA PRO A 19 8.47 -9.67 -2.29
C PRO A 19 9.14 -9.69 -3.66
N SER A 20 9.69 -10.84 -4.07
CA SER A 20 10.33 -10.96 -5.37
C SER A 20 9.37 -10.77 -6.53
N ASP A 21 8.07 -10.91 -6.29
CA ASP A 21 7.03 -10.81 -7.33
C ASP A 21 6.43 -9.42 -7.42
N ARG A 22 7.03 -8.43 -6.78
CA ARG A 22 6.44 -7.08 -6.69
C ARG A 22 6.52 -6.28 -7.98
N LYS A 23 7.39 -6.66 -8.89
CA LYS A 23 7.55 -5.94 -10.15
C LYS A 23 6.63 -6.52 -11.22
N PHE A 24 5.37 -6.55 -10.95
CA PHE A 24 4.41 -7.03 -11.93
C PHE A 24 3.53 -5.89 -12.44
N ASN A 25 3.00 -6.11 -13.61
CA ASN A 25 2.09 -5.15 -14.25
C ASN A 25 0.67 -5.42 -13.75
N TRP A 26 0.11 -4.48 -13.01
CA TRP A 26 -1.23 -4.62 -12.42
C TRP A 26 -2.30 -4.86 -13.47
N SER A 27 -2.22 -4.15 -14.61
CA SER A 27 -3.24 -4.31 -15.64
C SER A 27 -3.24 -5.74 -16.20
N THR A 28 -2.07 -6.30 -16.44
CA THR A 28 -1.95 -7.66 -16.95
C THR A 28 -2.45 -8.67 -15.92
N ILE A 29 -2.02 -8.54 -14.68
CA ILE A 29 -2.38 -9.51 -13.64
C ILE A 29 -3.87 -9.50 -13.36
N LEU A 30 -4.46 -8.33 -13.19
CA LEU A 30 -5.89 -8.25 -12.89
C LEU A 30 -6.72 -8.75 -14.07
N SER A 31 -6.31 -8.40 -15.29
CA SER A 31 -7.00 -8.85 -16.48
C SER A 31 -6.98 -10.37 -16.61
N GLU A 32 -5.82 -10.97 -16.39
CA GLU A 32 -5.66 -12.42 -16.50
C GLU A 32 -6.39 -13.16 -15.38
N GLU A 33 -6.29 -12.66 -14.16
CA GLU A 33 -6.89 -13.34 -13.02
C GLU A 33 -8.40 -13.24 -13.00
N LEU A 34 -8.94 -12.11 -13.45
CA LEU A 34 -10.38 -11.87 -13.36
C LEU A 34 -11.10 -12.08 -14.71
N HIS A 35 -10.37 -12.31 -15.78
CA HIS A 35 -10.90 -12.62 -17.11
C HIS A 35 -11.73 -11.48 -17.72
N TYR A 36 -11.32 -10.24 -17.46
CA TYR A 36 -11.90 -9.05 -18.06
C TYR A 36 -10.78 -8.12 -18.51
N GLU A 37 -11.04 -7.31 -19.52
CA GLU A 37 -10.07 -6.30 -19.93
C GLU A 37 -9.90 -5.27 -18.81
N TYR A 38 -8.67 -4.79 -18.65
CA TYR A 38 -8.35 -3.87 -17.56
C TYR A 38 -9.16 -2.58 -17.64
N ASN A 39 -9.38 -2.03 -18.85
CA ASN A 39 -10.17 -0.81 -18.98
C ASN A 39 -11.59 -1.01 -18.45
N TYR A 40 -12.17 -2.16 -18.69
CA TYR A 40 -13.49 -2.47 -18.14
C TYR A 40 -13.46 -2.51 -16.63
N LEU A 41 -12.47 -3.20 -16.06
CA LEU A 41 -12.32 -3.31 -14.61
C LEU A 41 -12.10 -1.93 -13.97
N SER A 42 -11.24 -1.12 -14.59
CA SER A 42 -10.92 0.21 -14.09
C SER A 42 -12.13 1.14 -14.13
N ASN A 43 -12.87 1.14 -15.24
CA ASN A 43 -14.05 1.98 -15.38
C ASN A 43 -15.15 1.56 -14.40
N LEU A 44 -15.39 0.27 -14.28
CA LEU A 44 -16.38 -0.23 -13.33
C LEU A 44 -16.00 0.15 -11.91
N PHE A 45 -14.73 -0.06 -11.54
CA PHE A 45 -14.26 0.23 -10.20
C PHE A 45 -14.46 1.69 -9.83
N SER A 46 -14.02 2.60 -10.71
CA SER A 46 -14.12 4.03 -10.39
C SER A 46 -15.57 4.50 -10.34
N SER A 47 -16.45 3.94 -11.16
CA SER A 47 -17.85 4.34 -11.16
C SER A 47 -18.59 3.88 -9.89
N VAL A 48 -18.19 2.74 -9.32
CA VAL A 48 -18.86 2.19 -8.14
C VAL A 48 -18.20 2.69 -6.86
N VAL A 49 -16.85 2.70 -6.81
CA VAL A 49 -16.12 3.00 -5.59
C VAL A 49 -15.86 4.51 -5.40
N GLY A 50 -15.77 5.25 -6.50
CA GLY A 50 -15.57 6.69 -6.42
C GLY A 50 -14.13 7.15 -6.45
N ILE A 51 -13.17 6.22 -6.47
CA ILE A 51 -11.76 6.53 -6.71
C ILE A 51 -11.27 5.62 -7.82
N THR A 52 -10.16 5.99 -8.45
CA THR A 52 -9.63 5.15 -9.53
C THR A 52 -9.03 3.88 -8.94
N LEU A 53 -8.97 2.84 -9.78
CA LEU A 53 -8.35 1.59 -9.37
C LEU A 53 -6.88 1.80 -9.03
N GLU A 54 -6.19 2.66 -9.78
CA GLU A 54 -4.80 3.01 -9.50
C GLU A 54 -4.63 3.65 -8.12
N GLN A 55 -5.55 4.55 -7.76
CA GLN A 55 -5.53 5.17 -6.43
C GLN A 55 -5.76 4.15 -5.34
N TYR A 56 -6.66 3.20 -5.58
CA TYR A 56 -6.93 2.14 -4.62
C TYR A 56 -5.68 1.28 -4.40
N ILE A 57 -5.00 0.91 -5.48
CA ILE A 57 -3.76 0.13 -5.40
C ILE A 57 -2.71 0.90 -4.59
N ILE A 58 -2.52 2.18 -4.88
CA ILE A 58 -1.57 3.02 -4.17
C ILE A 58 -1.88 3.05 -2.68
N ARG A 59 -3.15 3.26 -2.33
CA ARG A 59 -3.57 3.30 -0.92
C ARG A 59 -3.28 1.99 -0.21
N GLN A 60 -3.54 0.86 -0.87
CA GLN A 60 -3.24 -0.44 -0.28
C GLN A 60 -1.74 -0.64 -0.09
N LYS A 61 -0.94 -0.20 -1.05
CA LYS A 61 0.52 -0.26 -0.91
C LYS A 61 0.99 0.58 0.28
N ILE A 62 0.44 1.77 0.45
CA ILE A 62 0.81 2.65 1.57
C ILE A 62 0.42 2.02 2.90
N GLU A 63 -0.74 1.36 2.99
CA GLU A 63 -1.13 0.66 4.21
C GLU A 63 -0.13 -0.45 4.54
N ARG A 64 0.34 -1.17 3.54
CA ARG A 64 1.34 -2.21 3.76
C ARG A 64 2.67 -1.61 4.18
N VAL A 65 3.06 -0.47 3.60
CA VAL A 65 4.28 0.22 4.01
C VAL A 65 4.21 0.61 5.48
N LYS A 66 3.06 1.11 5.94
CA LYS A 66 2.88 1.44 7.36
C LYS A 66 3.11 0.23 8.25
N GLU A 67 2.55 -0.92 7.87
CA GLU A 67 2.75 -2.14 8.63
C GLU A 67 4.23 -2.51 8.72
N LEU A 68 4.92 -2.46 7.59
CA LEU A 68 6.34 -2.81 7.54
C LEU A 68 7.20 -1.85 8.36
N LEU A 69 6.84 -0.56 8.38
CA LEU A 69 7.53 0.42 9.20
C LEU A 69 7.41 0.09 10.69
N PHE A 70 6.23 -0.33 11.12
CA PHE A 70 5.96 -0.54 12.53
C PHE A 70 6.56 -1.84 13.05
N TYR A 71 6.75 -2.82 12.20
CA TYR A 71 7.38 -4.06 12.61
C TYR A 71 8.90 -3.95 12.75
N ASP A 72 9.48 -2.88 12.19
CA ASP A 72 10.90 -2.57 12.33
C ASP A 72 11.82 -3.68 11.81
N GLU A 73 11.31 -4.55 10.95
CA GLU A 73 12.09 -5.65 10.41
C GLU A 73 12.86 -5.26 9.15
N LEU A 74 12.39 -4.24 8.45
CA LEU A 74 12.99 -3.80 7.20
C LEU A 74 13.34 -2.32 7.29
N ASN A 75 14.46 -1.94 6.66
CA ASN A 75 14.77 -0.53 6.52
C ASN A 75 14.02 0.05 5.31
N LEU A 76 14.07 1.37 5.14
CA LEU A 76 13.34 2.04 4.08
C LEU A 76 13.74 1.57 2.68
N SER A 77 15.03 1.28 2.47
CA SER A 77 15.47 0.77 1.16
C SER A 77 14.85 -0.59 0.87
N GLU A 78 14.80 -1.45 1.88
CA GLU A 78 14.22 -2.78 1.73
C GLU A 78 12.71 -2.68 1.49
N ILE A 79 12.03 -1.80 2.21
CA ILE A 79 10.60 -1.59 2.02
C ILE A 79 10.31 -1.09 0.61
N ALA A 80 11.06 -0.07 0.16
CA ALA A 80 10.88 0.47 -1.18
C ALA A 80 11.05 -0.61 -2.24
N ASN A 81 12.11 -1.40 -2.10
CA ASN A 81 12.38 -2.47 -3.05
C ASN A 81 11.27 -3.53 -3.03
N SER A 82 10.84 -3.95 -1.85
CA SER A 82 9.81 -5.00 -1.73
C SER A 82 8.47 -4.55 -2.26
N MET A 83 8.19 -3.25 -2.22
CA MET A 83 6.91 -2.71 -2.68
C MET A 83 6.94 -2.20 -4.11
N GLY A 84 8.06 -2.42 -4.82
CA GLY A 84 8.16 -2.07 -6.22
C GLY A 84 8.44 -0.61 -6.52
N TYR A 85 8.91 0.14 -5.55
CA TYR A 85 9.33 1.52 -5.78
C TYR A 85 10.74 1.56 -6.34
N SER A 86 11.00 2.54 -7.20
CA SER A 86 12.30 2.67 -7.83
C SER A 86 13.38 3.18 -6.86
N SER A 87 12.97 3.84 -5.78
CA SER A 87 13.90 4.43 -4.82
C SER A 87 13.17 4.75 -3.52
N VAL A 88 13.93 5.03 -2.47
CA VAL A 88 13.37 5.53 -1.22
C VAL A 88 12.69 6.89 -1.45
N ALA A 89 13.25 7.72 -2.33
CA ALA A 89 12.65 9.02 -2.63
C ALA A 89 11.28 8.85 -3.29
N HIS A 90 11.13 7.88 -4.18
CA HIS A 90 9.85 7.58 -4.83
C HIS A 90 8.81 7.13 -3.79
N LEU A 91 9.21 6.21 -2.92
CA LEU A 91 8.35 5.75 -1.83
C LEU A 91 7.93 6.92 -0.93
N SER A 92 8.91 7.71 -0.47
CA SER A 92 8.64 8.82 0.44
C SER A 92 7.72 9.87 -0.17
N GLY A 93 7.91 10.19 -1.44
CA GLY A 93 7.07 11.15 -2.14
C GLY A 93 5.63 10.69 -2.23
N GLN A 94 5.42 9.44 -2.62
CA GLN A 94 4.06 8.90 -2.71
C GLN A 94 3.42 8.74 -1.33
N PHE A 95 4.20 8.29 -0.36
CA PHE A 95 3.72 8.13 1.01
C PHE A 95 3.25 9.47 1.58
N LYS A 96 4.06 10.52 1.39
CA LYS A 96 3.70 11.85 1.87
C LYS A 96 2.46 12.38 1.16
N LYS A 97 2.33 12.12 -0.13
CA LYS A 97 1.17 12.55 -0.90
C LYS A 97 -0.12 11.93 -0.38
N VAL A 98 -0.05 10.68 0.06
CA VAL A 98 -1.23 9.95 0.56
C VAL A 98 -1.51 10.26 2.03
N THR A 99 -0.48 10.32 2.86
CA THR A 99 -0.66 10.41 4.31
C THR A 99 -0.40 11.79 4.89
N GLY A 100 0.29 12.65 4.16
CA GLY A 100 0.72 13.96 4.66
C GLY A 100 2.06 13.94 5.35
N LEU A 101 2.65 12.77 5.57
CA LEU A 101 3.93 12.61 6.27
C LEU A 101 4.86 11.72 5.45
N THR A 102 6.18 11.92 5.63
CA THR A 102 7.13 10.94 5.10
C THR A 102 7.12 9.71 6.01
N PRO A 103 7.62 8.56 5.51
CA PRO A 103 7.74 7.38 6.37
C PRO A 103 8.56 7.64 7.63
N SER A 104 9.65 8.40 7.50
CA SER A 104 10.49 8.72 8.65
C SER A 104 9.74 9.58 9.68
N GLU A 105 8.97 10.55 9.19
CA GLU A 105 8.16 11.40 10.07
C GLU A 105 7.10 10.59 10.81
N LEU A 106 6.44 9.68 10.12
CA LEU A 106 5.42 8.85 10.75
C LEU A 106 6.03 7.94 11.81
N LYS A 107 7.16 7.32 11.51
CA LYS A 107 7.84 6.44 12.46
C LYS A 107 8.27 7.20 13.70
N LYS A 108 8.79 8.41 13.53
CA LYS A 108 9.19 9.27 14.65
C LYS A 108 8.00 9.69 15.49
N SER A 109 6.91 10.08 14.84
CA SER A 109 5.69 10.49 15.53
C SER A 109 5.14 9.33 16.38
N ARG A 110 5.13 8.12 15.82
CA ARG A 110 4.64 6.95 16.55
C ARG A 110 5.53 6.61 17.73
N SER A 111 6.84 6.75 17.60
CA SER A 111 7.76 6.53 18.72
C SER A 111 7.49 7.48 19.86
N ILE A 112 7.23 8.75 19.56
CA ILE A 112 6.88 9.74 20.58
C ILE A 112 5.57 9.36 21.26
N ASP A 113 4.57 8.97 20.50
CA ASP A 113 3.28 8.55 21.05
C ASP A 113 3.43 7.33 21.96
N GLN A 114 4.26 6.37 21.56
CA GLN A 114 4.49 5.18 22.38
C GLN A 114 5.19 5.53 23.68
N GLN A 115 6.08 6.50 23.66
CA GLN A 115 6.73 6.95 24.89
C GLN A 115 5.75 7.61 25.85
N ARG A 116 4.72 8.23 25.35
CA ARG A 116 3.70 8.87 26.17
C ARG A 116 2.65 7.91 26.69
N LYS A 117 2.40 6.84 25.94
CA LYS A 117 1.33 5.89 26.28
C LYS A 117 1.39 5.28 27.67
N PRO A 118 2.58 4.94 28.18
CA PRO A 118 2.62 4.35 29.54
C PRO A 118 2.00 5.24 30.58
N LEU A 119 2.19 6.56 30.48
CA LEU A 119 1.57 7.50 31.41
C LEU A 119 0.07 7.55 31.25
N ASP A 120 -0.37 7.58 30.01
CA ASP A 120 -1.81 7.61 29.71
C ASP A 120 -2.49 6.30 30.10
N GLY A 121 -1.80 5.18 29.90
CA GLY A 121 -2.34 3.88 30.24
C GLY A 121 -2.49 3.65 31.72
N ILE A 122 -1.72 4.37 32.54
CA ILE A 122 -1.81 4.27 33.99
C ILE A 122 -3.01 5.04 34.51
N SER A 123 -3.29 6.14 33.87
CA SER A 123 -4.42 6.94 34.27
C SER A 123 -5.71 6.43 33.70
#